data_87d6c12caae73329feab263de65bc258
#
_entry.id   87d6c12caae73329feab263de65bc258
#
_cell.length_a   1.000
_cell.length_b   1.000
_cell.length_c   1.000
_cell.angle_alpha   90.00
_cell.angle_beta   90.00
_cell.angle_gamma   90.00
#
_symmetry.space_group_name_H-M   'P 1'
#
loop_
_entity.id
_entity.type
_entity.pdbx_description
1 polymer ?
#
loop_
_entity_poly.entity_id
_entity_poly.type
_entity_poly.pdbx_seq_one_letter_code
_entity_poly.pdbx_strand_id
1 'polypeptide(L)'
;MINLEDFFGSSSPLKAMLGGYQPRQGQAKMAEEVAYAIKENQNLVIEAGTGIGKTFAYLVPALLSGQKIIISTGTKTLQDQLYHRDLPLISKAIGRPLSTALLKGRSNYLCLNRAKLATSNDKYIARDLKLVNQWLHQTIVGDRSELIDISETSSVWPLVTSTIDNCLGRKCPEYNDCHVVKARKNAQESDLVVINHHLLLADLTIKDEGFAEFLPSAQAMILDEAHQIPDLAAQFFGISIGNIEIERLCNELLVIIIPMNQPVVLKQIDELKKSINKLMISAPKREGRY
;
A
#
# COMPACT_ATOMS: atom_id res chain seq x y z
N MET A 1 -27.06 19.21 10.38
CA MET A 1 -26.08 18.09 10.53
C MET A 1 -26.83 16.80 10.24
N ILE A 2 -26.28 15.92 9.44
CA ILE A 2 -26.84 14.58 9.19
C ILE A 2 -26.68 13.78 10.47
N ASN A 3 -27.80 13.27 11.02
CA ASN A 3 -27.77 12.37 12.17
C ASN A 3 -27.43 10.96 11.68
N LEU A 4 -26.59 10.22 12.38
CA LEU A 4 -26.20 8.84 12.05
C LEU A 4 -27.40 7.88 12.10
N GLU A 5 -28.32 8.07 13.05
CA GLU A 5 -29.55 7.26 13.14
C GLU A 5 -30.41 7.42 11.88
N ASP A 6 -30.57 8.64 11.37
CA ASP A 6 -31.29 8.91 10.13
C ASP A 6 -30.55 8.34 8.92
N PHE A 7 -29.21 8.44 8.92
CA PHE A 7 -28.39 7.97 7.81
C PHE A 7 -28.43 6.45 7.63
N PHE A 8 -28.50 5.69 8.72
CA PHE A 8 -28.56 4.23 8.69
C PHE A 8 -29.98 3.68 8.95
N GLY A 9 -30.96 4.54 9.21
CA GLY A 9 -32.34 4.20 9.53
C GLY A 9 -33.24 3.90 8.33
N SER A 10 -34.55 3.91 8.59
CA SER A 10 -35.56 3.65 7.57
C SER A 10 -35.67 4.74 6.50
N SER A 11 -35.28 5.96 6.82
CA SER A 11 -35.20 7.13 5.91
C SER A 11 -33.84 7.31 5.24
N SER A 12 -32.96 6.33 5.32
CA SER A 12 -31.58 6.39 4.82
C SER A 12 -31.47 6.84 3.37
N PRO A 13 -30.60 7.82 3.06
CA PRO A 13 -30.29 8.21 1.68
C PRO A 13 -29.65 7.06 0.87
N LEU A 14 -29.10 6.05 1.55
CA LEU A 14 -28.56 4.85 0.90
C LEU A 14 -29.62 4.03 0.17
N LYS A 15 -30.91 4.10 0.58
CA LYS A 15 -31.99 3.39 -0.11
C LYS A 15 -32.17 3.80 -1.56
N ALA A 16 -31.98 5.08 -1.86
CA ALA A 16 -32.09 5.58 -3.22
C ALA A 16 -30.91 5.18 -4.10
N MET A 17 -29.76 4.84 -3.50
CA MET A 17 -28.51 4.59 -4.19
C MET A 17 -28.13 3.10 -4.27
N LEU A 18 -28.54 2.33 -3.27
CA LEU A 18 -28.29 0.90 -3.17
C LEU A 18 -29.62 0.15 -3.33
N GLY A 19 -29.82 -0.48 -4.47
CA GLY A 19 -30.99 -1.34 -4.67
C GLY A 19 -31.06 -2.41 -3.58
N GLY A 20 -32.16 -2.41 -2.81
CA GLY A 20 -32.37 -3.38 -1.75
C GLY A 20 -31.69 -3.07 -0.41
N TYR A 21 -31.20 -1.85 -0.19
CA TYR A 21 -30.70 -1.44 1.14
C TYR A 21 -31.75 -1.64 2.22
N GLN A 22 -31.40 -2.35 3.27
CA GLN A 22 -32.20 -2.50 4.49
C GLN A 22 -31.41 -2.02 5.70
N PRO A 23 -32.02 -1.24 6.59
CA PRO A 23 -31.39 -0.83 7.84
C PRO A 23 -30.95 -2.05 8.65
N ARG A 24 -29.74 -2.00 9.19
CA ARG A 24 -29.20 -3.04 10.05
C ARG A 24 -28.75 -2.42 11.37
N GLN A 25 -29.33 -2.88 12.47
CA GLN A 25 -29.03 -2.34 13.80
C GLN A 25 -27.53 -2.43 14.15
N GLY A 26 -26.86 -3.53 13.76
CA GLY A 26 -25.41 -3.69 13.97
C GLY A 26 -24.58 -2.67 13.21
N GLN A 27 -25.01 -2.25 12.01
CA GLN A 27 -24.33 -1.21 11.21
C GLN A 27 -24.46 0.18 11.86
N ALA A 28 -25.68 0.53 12.30
CA ALA A 28 -25.92 1.81 12.99
C ALA A 28 -25.12 1.89 14.28
N LYS A 29 -25.19 0.85 15.14
CA LYS A 29 -24.42 0.78 16.37
C LYS A 29 -22.90 0.91 16.13
N MET A 30 -22.36 0.20 15.14
CA MET A 30 -20.94 0.34 14.78
C MET A 30 -20.61 1.77 14.37
N ALA A 31 -21.46 2.44 13.60
CA ALA A 31 -21.22 3.82 13.18
C ALA A 31 -21.23 4.80 14.36
N GLU A 32 -22.10 4.61 15.34
CA GLU A 32 -22.17 5.40 16.58
C GLU A 32 -20.89 5.22 17.42
N GLU A 33 -20.43 3.99 17.63
CA GLU A 33 -19.20 3.70 18.36
C GLU A 33 -17.97 4.29 17.67
N VAL A 34 -17.89 4.22 16.34
CA VAL A 34 -16.81 4.85 15.57
C VAL A 34 -16.86 6.37 15.70
N ALA A 35 -18.04 6.99 15.60
CA ALA A 35 -18.21 8.42 15.78
C ALA A 35 -17.77 8.88 17.18
N TYR A 36 -18.16 8.12 18.20
CA TYR A 36 -17.78 8.37 19.59
C TYR A 36 -16.27 8.28 19.78
N ALA A 37 -15.64 7.20 19.29
CA ALA A 37 -14.20 6.98 19.40
C ALA A 37 -13.39 8.10 18.72
N ILE A 38 -13.80 8.53 17.52
CA ILE A 38 -13.17 9.64 16.81
C ILE A 38 -13.30 10.95 17.61
N LYS A 39 -14.50 11.23 18.11
CA LYS A 39 -14.77 12.46 18.88
C LYS A 39 -13.99 12.54 20.18
N GLU A 40 -13.95 11.44 20.92
CA GLU A 40 -13.32 11.36 22.24
C GLU A 40 -11.83 10.95 22.17
N ASN A 41 -11.29 10.80 20.94
CA ASN A 41 -9.90 10.38 20.70
C ASN A 41 -9.53 9.07 21.43
N GLN A 42 -10.41 8.07 21.31
CA GLN A 42 -10.26 6.77 21.98
C GLN A 42 -9.90 5.65 20.99
N ASN A 43 -9.21 4.64 21.48
CA ASN A 43 -8.98 3.43 20.75
C ASN A 43 -10.24 2.54 20.76
N LEU A 44 -10.63 2.04 19.58
CA LEU A 44 -11.79 1.20 19.40
C LEU A 44 -11.42 -0.04 18.59
N VAL A 45 -11.81 -1.21 19.04
CA VAL A 45 -11.70 -2.48 18.31
C VAL A 45 -13.09 -3.05 18.15
N ILE A 46 -13.50 -3.31 16.91
CA ILE A 46 -14.82 -3.88 16.58
C ILE A 46 -14.63 -5.13 15.74
N GLU A 47 -15.26 -6.21 16.18
CA GLU A 47 -15.49 -7.39 15.37
C GLU A 47 -16.93 -7.37 14.83
N ALA A 48 -17.06 -7.45 13.52
CA ALA A 48 -18.34 -7.45 12.83
C ALA A 48 -18.35 -8.49 11.71
N GLY A 49 -19.41 -9.30 11.66
CA GLY A 49 -19.58 -10.35 10.66
C GLY A 49 -19.61 -9.82 9.23
N THR A 50 -19.44 -10.72 8.26
CA THR A 50 -19.57 -10.40 6.85
C THR A 50 -20.99 -9.92 6.52
N GLY A 51 -21.12 -8.95 5.62
CA GLY A 51 -22.42 -8.46 5.16
C GLY A 51 -23.12 -7.43 6.06
N ILE A 52 -22.57 -7.08 7.23
CA ILE A 52 -23.13 -6.02 8.10
C ILE A 52 -23.01 -4.63 7.44
N GLY A 53 -22.07 -4.45 6.52
CA GLY A 53 -21.80 -3.15 5.89
C GLY A 53 -20.78 -2.34 6.67
N LYS A 54 -19.74 -2.99 7.19
CA LYS A 54 -18.62 -2.38 7.95
C LYS A 54 -18.08 -1.11 7.29
N THR A 55 -17.85 -1.16 5.99
CA THR A 55 -17.25 -0.06 5.23
C THR A 55 -18.05 1.24 5.40
N PHE A 56 -19.37 1.20 5.23
CA PHE A 56 -20.21 2.39 5.43
C PHE A 56 -20.26 2.81 6.89
N ALA A 57 -20.27 1.83 7.81
CA ALA A 57 -20.37 2.10 9.25
C ALA A 57 -19.15 2.87 9.79
N TYR A 58 -17.96 2.71 9.23
CA TYR A 58 -16.82 3.52 9.61
C TYR A 58 -16.58 4.74 8.71
N LEU A 59 -16.91 4.67 7.40
CA LEU A 59 -16.68 5.79 6.48
C LEU A 59 -17.59 7.00 6.78
N VAL A 60 -18.87 6.74 7.06
CA VAL A 60 -19.82 7.85 7.28
C VAL A 60 -19.43 8.69 8.50
N PRO A 61 -19.21 8.14 9.71
CA PRO A 61 -18.76 8.94 10.84
C PRO A 61 -17.38 9.57 10.62
N ALA A 62 -16.45 8.88 9.94
CA ALA A 62 -15.15 9.43 9.58
C ALA A 62 -15.30 10.72 8.76
N LEU A 63 -16.12 10.69 7.71
CA LEU A 63 -16.38 11.84 6.84
C LEU A 63 -17.18 12.96 7.50
N LEU A 64 -18.05 12.63 8.43
CA LEU A 64 -18.86 13.61 9.17
C LEU A 64 -18.07 14.28 10.30
N SER A 65 -16.99 13.68 10.78
CA SER A 65 -16.17 14.21 11.87
C SER A 65 -15.49 15.55 11.52
N GLY A 66 -15.21 15.80 10.23
CA GLY A 66 -14.43 16.95 9.78
C GLY A 66 -12.95 16.89 10.14
N GLN A 67 -12.48 15.75 10.67
CA GLN A 67 -11.08 15.51 11.01
C GLN A 67 -10.34 14.90 9.81
N LYS A 68 -9.03 15.08 9.79
CA LYS A 68 -8.18 14.39 8.83
C LYS A 68 -7.97 12.93 9.26
N ILE A 69 -8.37 12.01 8.40
CA ILE A 69 -8.39 10.58 8.71
C ILE A 69 -7.63 9.78 7.65
N ILE A 70 -6.84 8.82 8.11
CA ILE A 70 -6.23 7.81 7.26
C ILE A 70 -7.01 6.50 7.41
N ILE A 71 -7.37 5.89 6.28
CA ILE A 71 -7.97 4.55 6.25
C ILE A 71 -6.99 3.61 5.60
N SER A 72 -6.59 2.57 6.33
CA SER A 72 -5.71 1.52 5.85
C SER A 72 -6.49 0.22 5.65
N THR A 73 -6.35 -0.40 4.47
CA THR A 73 -7.03 -1.66 4.11
C THR A 73 -6.03 -2.78 3.86
N GLY A 74 -6.49 -4.04 3.86
CA GLY A 74 -5.62 -5.20 3.71
C GLY A 74 -5.00 -5.34 2.31
N THR A 75 -5.76 -5.05 1.24
CA THR A 75 -5.32 -5.30 -0.14
C THR A 75 -5.49 -4.08 -1.05
N LYS A 76 -4.76 -4.06 -2.18
CA LYS A 76 -4.93 -3.04 -3.22
C LYS A 76 -6.34 -3.03 -3.81
N THR A 77 -6.92 -4.20 -4.01
CA THR A 77 -8.29 -4.35 -4.54
C THR A 77 -9.32 -3.71 -3.62
N LEU A 78 -9.21 -3.94 -2.30
CA LEU A 78 -10.08 -3.30 -1.32
C LEU A 78 -9.85 -1.80 -1.26
N GLN A 79 -8.60 -1.36 -1.36
CA GLN A 79 -8.22 0.04 -1.43
C GLN A 79 -8.86 0.74 -2.64
N ASP A 80 -8.77 0.14 -3.83
CA ASP A 80 -9.36 0.67 -5.06
C ASP A 80 -10.91 0.67 -5.00
N GLN A 81 -11.51 -0.40 -4.48
CA GLN A 81 -12.96 -0.49 -4.27
C GLN A 81 -13.46 0.62 -3.35
N LEU A 82 -12.82 0.81 -2.22
CA LEU A 82 -13.17 1.83 -1.23
C LEU A 82 -13.08 3.23 -1.84
N TYR A 83 -12.01 3.51 -2.58
CA TYR A 83 -11.77 4.85 -3.15
C TYR A 83 -12.67 5.14 -4.36
N HIS A 84 -12.77 4.23 -5.32
CA HIS A 84 -13.45 4.48 -6.59
C HIS A 84 -14.95 4.17 -6.57
N ARG A 85 -15.44 3.34 -5.63
CA ARG A 85 -16.85 2.95 -5.54
C ARG A 85 -17.54 3.48 -4.28
N ASP A 86 -16.97 3.18 -3.12
CA ASP A 86 -17.68 3.40 -1.85
C ASP A 86 -17.66 4.88 -1.43
N LEU A 87 -16.51 5.56 -1.52
CA LEU A 87 -16.39 6.98 -1.20
C LEU A 87 -17.24 7.89 -2.09
N PRO A 88 -17.27 7.76 -3.44
CA PRO A 88 -18.17 8.55 -4.28
C PRO A 88 -19.65 8.35 -3.96
N LEU A 89 -20.04 7.12 -3.61
CA LEU A 89 -21.42 6.80 -3.24
C LEU A 89 -21.81 7.50 -1.94
N ILE A 90 -20.92 7.45 -0.92
CA ILE A 90 -21.16 8.13 0.35
C ILE A 90 -21.16 9.65 0.18
N SER A 91 -20.27 10.20 -0.65
CA SER A 91 -20.23 11.62 -0.97
C SER A 91 -21.59 12.10 -1.48
N LYS A 92 -22.22 11.35 -2.41
CA LYS A 92 -23.56 11.63 -2.91
C LYS A 92 -24.61 11.50 -1.82
N ALA A 93 -24.51 10.48 -0.96
CA ALA A 93 -25.46 10.26 0.14
C ALA A 93 -25.41 11.37 1.20
N ILE A 94 -24.22 11.90 1.47
CA ILE A 94 -24.00 13.02 2.40
C ILE A 94 -24.39 14.37 1.73
N GLY A 95 -24.41 14.45 0.40
CA GLY A 95 -24.76 15.66 -0.36
C GLY A 95 -23.68 16.74 -0.36
N ARG A 96 -22.40 16.38 -0.12
CA ARG A 96 -21.26 17.30 -0.19
C ARG A 96 -20.05 16.67 -0.89
N PRO A 97 -19.24 17.46 -1.61
CA PRO A 97 -17.98 17.00 -2.14
C PRO A 97 -17.02 16.64 -0.98
N LEU A 98 -16.22 15.61 -1.19
CA LEU A 98 -15.24 15.14 -0.21
C LEU A 98 -13.83 15.39 -0.74
N SER A 99 -12.95 15.89 0.12
CA SER A 99 -11.52 16.00 -0.14
C SER A 99 -10.86 14.66 0.21
N THR A 100 -10.63 13.82 -0.81
CA THR A 100 -10.12 12.47 -0.62
C THR A 100 -8.93 12.17 -1.51
N ALA A 101 -7.97 11.38 -1.02
CA ALA A 101 -6.83 10.91 -1.78
C ALA A 101 -6.64 9.39 -1.66
N LEU A 102 -6.18 8.79 -2.76
CA LEU A 102 -5.66 7.44 -2.80
C LEU A 102 -4.14 7.51 -2.84
N LEU A 103 -3.48 6.91 -1.87
CA LEU A 103 -2.02 6.87 -1.85
C LEU A 103 -1.54 5.41 -1.84
N LYS A 104 -0.74 5.07 -2.84
CA LYS A 104 -0.12 3.76 -3.01
C LYS A 104 1.40 3.85 -2.82
N GLY A 105 2.03 2.71 -2.63
CA GLY A 105 3.49 2.62 -2.63
C GLY A 105 4.08 3.05 -3.99
N ARG A 106 5.28 3.62 -3.98
CA ARG A 106 5.97 4.21 -5.14
C ARG A 106 6.06 3.27 -6.36
N SER A 107 6.21 1.97 -6.16
CA SER A 107 6.24 0.95 -7.22
C SER A 107 4.90 0.76 -7.95
N ASN A 108 3.83 1.43 -7.50
CA ASN A 108 2.54 1.43 -8.19
C ASN A 108 2.37 2.63 -9.12
N TYR A 109 3.33 3.56 -9.16
CA TYR A 109 3.28 4.74 -10.01
C TYR A 109 4.32 4.68 -11.11
N LEU A 110 3.95 5.17 -12.29
CA LEU A 110 4.86 5.39 -13.40
C LEU A 110 5.96 6.38 -13.00
N CYS A 111 7.22 6.01 -13.21
CA CYS A 111 8.35 6.88 -13.05
C CYS A 111 8.73 7.46 -14.41
N LEU A 112 8.44 8.74 -14.65
CA LEU A 112 8.68 9.42 -15.92
C LEU A 112 10.13 9.33 -16.37
N ASN A 113 11.08 9.52 -15.45
CA ASN A 113 12.51 9.43 -15.75
C ASN A 113 12.90 8.02 -16.19
N ARG A 114 12.42 6.99 -15.50
CA ARG A 114 12.73 5.60 -15.85
C ARG A 114 12.04 5.16 -17.14
N ALA A 115 10.77 5.54 -17.33
CA ALA A 115 10.02 5.21 -18.53
C ALA A 115 10.67 5.78 -19.79
N LYS A 116 11.22 7.01 -19.75
CA LYS A 116 11.96 7.63 -20.84
C LYS A 116 13.26 6.89 -21.18
N LEU A 117 13.89 6.23 -20.21
CA LEU A 117 15.16 5.51 -20.36
C LEU A 117 14.95 4.00 -20.61
N ALA A 118 13.74 3.48 -20.43
CA ALA A 118 13.46 2.05 -20.50
C ALA A 118 13.59 1.53 -21.93
N THR A 119 14.45 0.52 -22.12
CA THR A 119 14.59 -0.22 -23.36
C THR A 119 14.69 -1.71 -23.06
N SER A 120 14.27 -2.56 -23.99
CA SER A 120 14.43 -4.01 -23.89
C SER A 120 14.51 -4.67 -25.27
N ASN A 121 15.36 -5.69 -25.36
CA ASN A 121 15.46 -6.58 -26.54
C ASN A 121 14.48 -7.76 -26.46
N ASP A 122 13.84 -7.99 -25.32
CA ASP A 122 12.80 -8.98 -25.16
C ASP A 122 11.51 -8.51 -25.83
N LYS A 123 10.94 -9.36 -26.71
CA LYS A 123 9.76 -9.02 -27.52
C LYS A 123 8.52 -8.71 -26.66
N TYR A 124 8.34 -9.42 -25.55
CA TYR A 124 7.19 -9.24 -24.67
C TYR A 124 7.34 -7.92 -23.88
N ILE A 125 8.52 -7.70 -23.34
CA ILE A 125 8.80 -6.43 -22.62
C ILE A 125 8.74 -5.24 -23.58
N ALA A 126 9.26 -5.37 -24.81
CA ALA A 126 9.20 -4.31 -25.81
C ALA A 126 7.76 -3.98 -26.24
N ARG A 127 6.85 -4.99 -26.30
CA ARG A 127 5.42 -4.78 -26.52
C ARG A 127 4.82 -3.98 -25.37
N ASP A 128 5.06 -4.41 -24.13
CA ASP A 128 4.52 -3.75 -22.95
C ASP A 128 5.06 -2.32 -22.81
N LEU A 129 6.34 -2.07 -23.13
CA LEU A 129 6.93 -0.73 -23.17
C LEU A 129 6.22 0.20 -24.18
N LYS A 130 5.76 -0.32 -25.32
CA LYS A 130 4.97 0.50 -26.27
C LYS A 130 3.65 0.95 -25.65
N LEU A 131 2.96 0.06 -24.94
CA LEU A 131 1.72 0.39 -24.23
C LEU A 131 1.99 1.42 -23.13
N VAL A 132 3.05 1.23 -22.35
CA VAL A 132 3.46 2.21 -21.32
C VAL A 132 3.77 3.57 -21.94
N ASN A 133 4.48 3.63 -23.07
CA ASN A 133 4.80 4.88 -23.74
C ASN A 133 3.57 5.61 -24.28
N GLN A 134 2.56 4.90 -24.76
CA GLN A 134 1.29 5.49 -25.16
C GLN A 134 0.54 6.06 -23.95
N TRP A 135 0.46 5.29 -22.88
CA TRP A 135 -0.20 5.66 -21.64
C TRP A 135 0.49 6.82 -20.91
N LEU A 136 1.82 6.93 -20.99
CA LEU A 136 2.62 8.02 -20.39
C LEU A 136 2.11 9.42 -20.81
N HIS A 137 1.60 9.56 -22.02
CA HIS A 137 1.07 10.83 -22.54
C HIS A 137 -0.42 11.07 -22.20
N GLN A 138 -1.10 10.07 -21.64
CA GLN A 138 -2.55 10.11 -21.36
C GLN A 138 -2.86 10.14 -19.87
N THR A 139 -2.02 9.49 -19.05
CA THR A 139 -2.26 9.40 -17.61
C THR A 139 -2.04 10.71 -16.89
N ILE A 140 -2.95 11.02 -15.97
CA ILE A 140 -2.83 12.15 -15.04
C ILE A 140 -2.25 11.67 -13.71
N VAL A 141 -2.67 10.48 -13.25
CA VAL A 141 -2.33 9.92 -11.94
C VAL A 141 -1.07 9.05 -12.01
N GLY A 142 -0.87 8.35 -13.14
CA GLY A 142 0.24 7.43 -13.34
C GLY A 142 0.14 6.15 -12.53
N ASP A 143 -1.04 5.77 -12.08
CA ASP A 143 -1.25 4.51 -11.38
C ASP A 143 -1.25 3.36 -12.39
N ARG A 144 -0.36 2.38 -12.20
CA ARG A 144 -0.23 1.24 -13.10
C ARG A 144 -1.52 0.41 -13.24
N SER A 145 -2.46 0.51 -12.29
CA SER A 145 -3.77 -0.14 -12.38
C SER A 145 -4.66 0.43 -13.49
N GLU A 146 -4.35 1.62 -14.02
CA GLU A 146 -5.02 2.18 -15.21
C GLU A 146 -4.72 1.36 -16.48
N LEU A 147 -3.59 0.66 -16.52
CA LEU A 147 -3.11 -0.08 -17.69
C LEU A 147 -3.45 -1.57 -17.57
N ILE A 148 -4.73 -1.88 -17.75
CA ILE A 148 -5.29 -3.23 -17.58
C ILE A 148 -4.76 -4.26 -18.59
N ASP A 149 -4.23 -3.82 -19.73
CA ASP A 149 -3.68 -4.68 -20.79
C ASP A 149 -2.30 -5.28 -20.46
N ILE A 150 -1.69 -4.82 -19.36
CA ILE A 150 -0.41 -5.35 -18.88
C ILE A 150 -0.63 -6.08 -17.55
N SER A 151 -0.18 -7.33 -17.49
CA SER A 151 -0.24 -8.13 -16.26
C SER A 151 0.46 -7.40 -15.10
N GLU A 152 -0.10 -7.50 -13.90
CA GLU A 152 0.53 -6.97 -12.67
C GLU A 152 1.92 -7.57 -12.41
N THR A 153 2.18 -8.79 -12.90
CA THR A 153 3.45 -9.50 -12.75
C THR A 153 4.41 -9.29 -13.93
N SER A 154 4.06 -8.43 -14.90
CA SER A 154 4.93 -8.16 -16.06
C SER A 154 6.28 -7.59 -15.64
N SER A 155 7.33 -8.10 -16.28
CA SER A 155 8.71 -7.64 -16.10
C SER A 155 8.95 -6.21 -16.61
N VAL A 156 7.98 -5.57 -17.25
CA VAL A 156 8.05 -4.15 -17.62
C VAL A 156 8.00 -3.23 -16.40
N TRP A 157 7.24 -3.59 -15.36
CA TRP A 157 7.00 -2.71 -14.21
C TRP A 157 8.29 -2.31 -13.49
N PRO A 158 9.23 -3.22 -13.16
CA PRO A 158 10.51 -2.83 -12.58
C PRO A 158 11.34 -1.87 -13.44
N LEU A 159 11.12 -1.81 -14.76
CA LEU A 159 11.83 -0.90 -15.66
C LEU A 159 11.25 0.53 -15.63
N VAL A 160 9.94 0.66 -15.45
CA VAL A 160 9.20 1.94 -15.58
C VAL A 160 8.65 2.49 -14.25
N THR A 161 8.83 1.78 -13.15
CA THR A 161 8.50 2.25 -11.80
C THR A 161 9.78 2.49 -10.99
N SER A 162 9.69 3.03 -9.78
CA SER A 162 10.86 3.26 -8.93
C SER A 162 10.73 2.59 -7.56
N THR A 163 11.90 2.29 -6.98
CA THR A 163 12.07 1.87 -5.57
C THR A 163 12.69 3.01 -4.77
N ILE A 164 12.89 2.82 -3.47
CA ILE A 164 13.61 3.79 -2.63
C ILE A 164 15.05 3.94 -3.13
N ASP A 165 15.70 2.82 -3.43
CA ASP A 165 17.14 2.78 -3.78
C ASP A 165 17.46 3.42 -5.14
N ASN A 166 16.53 3.34 -6.11
CA ASN A 166 16.76 3.82 -7.47
C ASN A 166 16.11 5.18 -7.80
N CYS A 167 15.43 5.80 -6.81
CA CYS A 167 14.80 7.11 -6.99
C CYS A 167 15.78 8.25 -6.75
N LEU A 168 15.92 9.16 -7.70
CA LEU A 168 16.78 10.34 -7.61
C LEU A 168 16.26 11.43 -6.64
N GLY A 169 15.06 11.26 -6.09
CA GLY A 169 14.45 12.22 -5.18
C GLY A 169 14.37 13.63 -5.79
N ARG A 170 14.74 14.66 -5.01
CA ARG A 170 14.73 16.07 -5.48
C ARG A 170 15.71 16.37 -6.62
N LYS A 171 16.68 15.50 -6.86
CA LYS A 171 17.63 15.64 -7.97
C LYS A 171 17.10 15.09 -9.30
N CYS A 172 15.90 14.52 -9.31
CA CYS A 172 15.28 13.97 -10.52
C CYS A 172 14.87 15.11 -11.47
N PRO A 173 15.23 15.05 -12.77
CA PRO A 173 14.79 16.05 -13.74
C PRO A 173 13.27 16.13 -13.89
N GLU A 174 12.56 15.03 -13.62
CA GLU A 174 11.11 14.93 -13.68
C GLU A 174 10.42 15.16 -12.32
N TYR A 175 11.10 15.79 -11.34
CA TYR A 175 10.60 15.89 -9.97
C TYR A 175 9.25 16.62 -9.87
N ASN A 176 9.09 17.72 -10.61
CA ASN A 176 7.87 18.54 -10.58
C ASN A 176 6.65 17.80 -11.18
N ASP A 177 6.89 16.92 -12.13
CA ASP A 177 5.86 16.14 -12.79
C ASP A 177 5.70 14.72 -12.23
N CYS A 178 6.52 14.35 -11.25
CA CYS A 178 6.55 13.04 -10.64
C CYS A 178 5.19 12.65 -10.03
N HIS A 179 4.59 11.56 -10.50
CA HIS A 179 3.30 11.06 -10.02
C HIS A 179 3.31 10.74 -8.53
N VAL A 180 4.42 10.19 -7.99
CA VAL A 180 4.56 9.93 -6.55
C VAL A 180 4.54 11.23 -5.74
N VAL A 181 5.21 12.28 -6.21
CA VAL A 181 5.23 13.59 -5.54
C VAL A 181 3.85 14.22 -5.57
N LYS A 182 3.16 14.18 -6.72
CA LYS A 182 1.79 14.68 -6.87
C LYS A 182 0.81 13.92 -5.98
N ALA A 183 0.90 12.57 -5.94
CA ALA A 183 0.03 11.75 -5.09
C ALA A 183 0.23 12.05 -3.60
N ARG A 184 1.47 12.22 -3.14
CA ARG A 184 1.78 12.59 -1.75
C ARG A 184 1.27 13.98 -1.39
N LYS A 185 1.46 14.97 -2.29
CA LYS A 185 0.93 16.31 -2.09
C LYS A 185 -0.59 16.29 -1.97
N ASN A 186 -1.28 15.58 -2.87
CA ASN A 186 -2.73 15.41 -2.80
C ASN A 186 -3.16 14.77 -1.47
N ALA A 187 -2.45 13.74 -0.99
CA ALA A 187 -2.72 13.12 0.32
C ALA A 187 -2.51 14.11 1.48
N GLN A 188 -1.51 14.99 1.39
CA GLN A 188 -1.29 16.03 2.41
C GLN A 188 -2.42 17.06 2.46
N GLU A 189 -3.02 17.38 1.32
CA GLU A 189 -4.07 18.39 1.19
C GLU A 189 -5.49 17.81 1.42
N SER A 190 -5.65 16.48 1.42
CA SER A 190 -6.95 15.83 1.55
C SER A 190 -7.34 15.57 3.01
N ASP A 191 -8.65 15.58 3.28
CA ASP A 191 -9.22 15.29 4.61
C ASP A 191 -9.25 13.79 4.90
N LEU A 192 -9.43 12.95 3.86
CA LEU A 192 -9.44 11.51 4.00
C LEU A 192 -8.46 10.87 3.02
N VAL A 193 -7.56 10.04 3.54
CA VAL A 193 -6.53 9.36 2.74
C VAL A 193 -6.71 7.85 2.85
N VAL A 194 -6.84 7.19 1.71
CA VAL A 194 -6.93 5.73 1.62
C VAL A 194 -5.57 5.15 1.27
N ILE A 195 -5.10 4.22 2.09
CA ILE A 195 -3.83 3.50 1.92
C ILE A 195 -4.04 2.00 2.10
N ASN A 196 -3.01 1.20 1.92
CA ASN A 196 -2.99 -0.20 2.35
C ASN A 196 -2.04 -0.43 3.53
N HIS A 197 -2.19 -1.56 4.21
CA HIS A 197 -1.37 -1.91 5.38
C HIS A 197 0.12 -1.98 5.06
N HIS A 198 0.51 -2.40 3.85
CA HIS A 198 1.92 -2.42 3.44
C HIS A 198 2.53 -1.02 3.44
N LEU A 199 1.79 -0.02 2.92
CA LEU A 199 2.28 1.36 2.91
C LEU A 199 2.33 1.94 4.32
N LEU A 200 1.35 1.61 5.17
CA LEU A 200 1.34 2.00 6.58
C LEU A 200 2.56 1.47 7.31
N LEU A 201 2.83 0.17 7.21
CA LEU A 201 3.97 -0.46 7.89
C LEU A 201 5.32 0.03 7.34
N ALA A 202 5.42 0.26 6.02
CA ALA A 202 6.61 0.87 5.43
C ALA A 202 6.87 2.29 5.95
N ASP A 203 5.83 3.10 6.15
CA ASP A 203 5.97 4.44 6.73
C ASP A 203 6.44 4.38 8.18
N LEU A 204 5.89 3.46 8.98
CA LEU A 204 6.30 3.25 10.38
C LEU A 204 7.77 2.82 10.47
N THR A 205 8.22 1.88 9.62
CA THR A 205 9.63 1.43 9.60
C THR A 205 10.57 2.61 9.32
N ILE A 206 10.23 3.48 8.38
CA ILE A 206 11.06 4.63 8.03
C ILE A 206 11.08 5.69 9.12
N LYS A 207 9.96 5.88 9.82
CA LYS A 207 9.89 6.77 10.99
C LYS A 207 10.79 6.30 12.12
N ASP A 208 10.81 5.01 12.40
CA ASP A 208 11.70 4.44 13.43
C ASP A 208 13.18 4.63 13.10
N GLU A 209 13.54 4.66 11.82
CA GLU A 209 14.89 4.96 11.33
C GLU A 209 15.21 6.46 11.28
N GLY A 210 14.29 7.34 11.65
CA GLY A 210 14.48 8.80 11.70
C GLY A 210 14.40 9.50 10.33
N PHE A 211 13.86 8.86 9.32
CA PHE A 211 13.65 9.46 8.00
C PHE A 211 12.29 10.15 7.85
N ALA A 212 12.15 10.94 6.78
CA ALA A 212 10.94 11.71 6.51
C ALA A 212 9.70 10.82 6.27
N GLU A 213 8.58 11.22 6.84
CA GLU A 213 7.28 10.56 6.72
C GLU A 213 6.76 10.54 5.27
N PHE A 214 6.14 9.43 4.87
CA PHE A 214 5.42 9.33 3.59
C PHE A 214 3.95 9.72 3.73
N LEU A 215 3.37 9.39 4.90
CA LEU A 215 1.98 9.65 5.19
C LEU A 215 1.80 11.03 5.83
N PRO A 216 0.69 11.72 5.55
CA PRO A 216 0.36 12.94 6.27
C PRO A 216 0.05 12.65 7.74
N SER A 217 0.20 13.64 8.61
CA SER A 217 -0.35 13.57 9.97
C SER A 217 -1.88 13.51 9.90
N ALA A 218 -2.50 12.70 10.75
CA ALA A 218 -3.94 12.54 10.84
C ALA A 218 -4.39 12.51 12.30
N GLN A 219 -5.63 12.97 12.57
CA GLN A 219 -6.21 12.94 13.90
C GLN A 219 -6.75 11.56 14.28
N ALA A 220 -7.18 10.77 13.28
CA ALA A 220 -7.62 9.40 13.50
C ALA A 220 -7.14 8.47 12.38
N MET A 221 -7.01 7.19 12.71
CA MET A 221 -6.66 6.13 11.77
C MET A 221 -7.65 4.98 11.90
N ILE A 222 -8.15 4.51 10.76
CA ILE A 222 -9.04 3.34 10.69
C ILE A 222 -8.28 2.21 10.01
N LEU A 223 -8.20 1.07 10.67
CA LEU A 223 -7.55 -0.14 10.18
C LEU A 223 -8.63 -1.16 9.81
N ASP A 224 -8.97 -1.25 8.52
CA ASP A 224 -9.94 -2.21 8.01
C ASP A 224 -9.24 -3.55 7.74
N GLU A 225 -9.91 -4.69 8.06
CA GLU A 225 -9.30 -6.02 8.01
C GLU A 225 -8.02 -6.13 8.88
N ALA A 226 -8.04 -5.51 10.08
CA ALA A 226 -6.90 -5.39 10.99
C ALA A 226 -6.28 -6.73 11.40
N HIS A 227 -7.01 -7.85 11.26
CA HIS A 227 -6.51 -9.19 11.52
C HIS A 227 -5.30 -9.59 10.65
N GLN A 228 -5.08 -8.89 9.51
CA GLN A 228 -3.93 -9.13 8.63
C GLN A 228 -2.64 -8.42 9.11
N ILE A 229 -2.77 -7.41 9.99
CA ILE A 229 -1.64 -6.58 10.42
C ILE A 229 -0.55 -7.37 11.16
N PRO A 230 -0.85 -8.31 12.08
CA PRO A 230 0.19 -9.03 12.80
C PRO A 230 1.16 -9.80 11.88
N ASP A 231 0.62 -10.50 10.87
CA ASP A 231 1.45 -11.26 9.93
C ASP A 231 2.26 -10.34 9.01
N LEU A 232 1.67 -9.24 8.57
CA LEU A 232 2.38 -8.22 7.79
C LEU A 232 3.46 -7.52 8.62
N ALA A 233 3.15 -7.16 9.87
CA ALA A 233 4.12 -6.53 10.78
C ALA A 233 5.33 -7.44 11.04
N ALA A 234 5.11 -8.76 11.17
CA ALA A 234 6.20 -9.71 11.28
C ALA A 234 7.13 -9.73 10.06
N GLN A 235 6.61 -9.45 8.85
CA GLN A 235 7.42 -9.32 7.64
C GLN A 235 8.20 -7.99 7.59
N PHE A 236 7.62 -6.89 8.07
CA PHE A 236 8.25 -5.57 8.03
C PHE A 236 9.27 -5.35 9.15
N PHE A 237 8.96 -5.78 10.37
CA PHE A 237 9.80 -5.57 11.55
C PHE A 237 10.61 -6.82 11.94
N GLY A 238 10.33 -7.96 11.30
CA GLY A 238 11.07 -9.20 11.50
C GLY A 238 12.41 -9.18 10.78
N ILE A 239 13.35 -9.93 11.32
CA ILE A 239 14.62 -10.22 10.64
C ILE A 239 14.46 -11.58 9.95
N SER A 240 14.61 -11.60 8.62
CA SER A 240 14.68 -12.84 7.86
C SER A 240 16.09 -13.05 7.33
N ILE A 241 16.57 -14.29 7.37
CA ILE A 241 17.84 -14.68 6.76
C ILE A 241 17.55 -15.84 5.82
N GLY A 242 17.75 -15.60 4.53
CA GLY A 242 17.56 -16.60 3.47
C GLY A 242 18.90 -17.17 2.97
N ASN A 243 18.92 -18.43 2.57
CA ASN A 243 20.08 -19.06 1.94
C ASN A 243 20.54 -18.32 0.68
N ILE A 244 19.59 -17.83 -0.14
CA ILE A 244 19.89 -17.06 -1.36
C ILE A 244 20.63 -15.75 -1.03
N GLU A 245 20.23 -15.07 0.04
CA GLU A 245 20.88 -13.83 0.50
C GLU A 245 22.31 -14.08 0.95
N ILE A 246 22.52 -15.16 1.69
CA ILE A 246 23.87 -15.54 2.14
C ILE A 246 24.74 -15.98 0.96
N GLU A 247 24.19 -16.74 0.01
CA GLU A 247 24.90 -17.13 -1.21
C GLU A 247 25.29 -15.89 -2.05
N ARG A 248 24.38 -14.92 -2.19
CA ARG A 248 24.67 -13.64 -2.86
C ARG A 248 25.80 -12.90 -2.16
N LEU A 249 25.72 -12.74 -0.84
CA LEU A 249 26.79 -12.11 -0.05
C LEU A 249 28.13 -12.82 -0.24
N CYS A 250 28.15 -14.17 -0.19
CA CYS A 250 29.37 -14.93 -0.47
C CYS A 250 29.94 -14.65 -1.87
N ASN A 251 29.08 -14.55 -2.88
CA ASN A 251 29.53 -14.27 -4.25
C ASN A 251 30.06 -12.83 -4.41
N GLU A 252 29.42 -11.84 -3.80
CA GLU A 252 29.90 -10.46 -3.77
C GLU A 252 31.24 -10.35 -3.05
N LEU A 253 31.41 -11.03 -1.90
CA LEU A 253 32.69 -11.09 -1.19
C LEU A 253 33.80 -11.75 -2.02
N LEU A 254 33.52 -12.81 -2.77
CA LEU A 254 34.50 -13.45 -3.64
C LEU A 254 35.05 -12.50 -4.70
N VAL A 255 34.22 -11.64 -5.29
CA VAL A 255 34.64 -10.64 -6.28
C VAL A 255 35.69 -9.68 -5.69
N ILE A 256 35.56 -9.33 -4.42
CA ILE A 256 36.47 -8.42 -3.72
C ILE A 256 37.71 -9.16 -3.21
N ILE A 257 37.56 -10.35 -2.65
CA ILE A 257 38.63 -11.06 -1.91
C ILE A 257 39.61 -11.80 -2.86
N ILE A 258 39.11 -12.29 -4.01
CA ILE A 258 39.99 -12.99 -4.97
C ILE A 258 41.14 -12.10 -5.44
N PRO A 259 40.93 -10.83 -5.88
CA PRO A 259 42.04 -9.94 -6.25
C PRO A 259 42.97 -9.60 -5.08
N MET A 260 42.47 -9.63 -3.84
CA MET A 260 43.25 -9.32 -2.63
C MET A 260 44.15 -10.50 -2.16
N ASN A 261 44.03 -11.67 -2.80
CA ASN A 261 44.81 -12.86 -2.52
C ASN A 261 44.82 -13.26 -1.02
N GLN A 262 43.63 -13.34 -0.40
CA GLN A 262 43.41 -13.65 1.01
C GLN A 262 42.96 -15.12 1.19
N PRO A 263 43.84 -16.13 1.23
CA PRO A 263 43.47 -17.54 1.21
C PRO A 263 42.66 -17.99 2.44
N VAL A 264 42.87 -17.37 3.59
CA VAL A 264 42.14 -17.68 4.81
C VAL A 264 40.66 -17.30 4.66
N VAL A 265 40.39 -16.12 4.14
CA VAL A 265 39.01 -15.62 3.94
C VAL A 265 38.30 -16.44 2.85
N LEU A 266 38.98 -16.81 1.77
CA LEU A 266 38.44 -17.67 0.73
C LEU A 266 38.00 -19.04 1.30
N LYS A 267 38.79 -19.62 2.19
CA LYS A 267 38.44 -20.87 2.86
C LYS A 267 37.20 -20.71 3.76
N GLN A 268 37.14 -19.62 4.52
CA GLN A 268 35.97 -19.34 5.37
C GLN A 268 34.67 -19.17 4.57
N ILE A 269 34.72 -18.50 3.41
CA ILE A 269 33.58 -18.37 2.50
C ILE A 269 33.15 -19.75 1.98
N ASP A 270 34.08 -20.62 1.59
CA ASP A 270 33.78 -21.97 1.13
C ASP A 270 33.14 -22.84 2.25
N GLU A 271 33.66 -22.74 3.46
CA GLU A 271 33.12 -23.43 4.64
C GLU A 271 31.68 -22.92 4.96
N LEU A 272 31.44 -21.61 4.86
CA LEU A 272 30.10 -21.04 5.03
C LEU A 272 29.12 -21.57 3.99
N LYS A 273 29.49 -21.58 2.71
CA LYS A 273 28.63 -22.15 1.64
C LYS A 273 28.32 -23.62 1.88
N LYS A 274 29.31 -24.42 2.31
CA LYS A 274 29.09 -25.83 2.67
C LYS A 274 28.14 -25.99 3.85
N SER A 275 28.24 -25.14 4.85
CA SER A 275 27.40 -25.16 6.03
C SER A 275 25.95 -24.82 5.73
N ILE A 276 25.75 -23.83 4.85
CA ILE A 276 24.40 -23.47 4.37
C ILE A 276 23.76 -24.64 3.62
N ASN A 277 24.51 -25.27 2.70
CA ASN A 277 24.01 -26.42 1.97
C ASN A 277 23.63 -27.59 2.89
N LYS A 278 24.43 -27.86 3.93
CA LYS A 278 24.08 -28.86 4.94
C LYS A 278 22.81 -28.48 5.70
N LEU A 279 22.67 -27.24 6.12
CA LEU A 279 21.46 -26.73 6.80
C LEU A 279 20.22 -26.90 5.91
N MET A 280 20.31 -26.53 4.63
CA MET A 280 19.20 -26.67 3.68
C MET A 280 18.78 -28.12 3.44
N ILE A 281 19.74 -29.06 3.45
CA ILE A 281 19.44 -30.50 3.33
C ILE A 281 18.73 -31.02 4.58
N SER A 282 19.12 -30.54 5.79
CA SER A 282 18.55 -30.95 7.07
C SER A 282 17.28 -30.19 7.45
N ALA A 283 16.99 -29.06 6.80
CA ALA A 283 15.81 -28.26 7.10
C ALA A 283 14.51 -29.00 6.74
N PRO A 284 13.44 -28.84 7.53
CA PRO A 284 12.14 -29.41 7.22
C PRO A 284 11.63 -28.93 5.84
N LYS A 285 11.14 -29.85 5.02
CA LYS A 285 10.62 -29.55 3.68
C LYS A 285 9.19 -29.00 3.66
N ARG A 286 8.60 -28.75 4.84
CA ARG A 286 7.23 -28.23 4.97
C ARG A 286 7.28 -26.87 5.64
N GLU A 287 6.42 -25.97 5.16
CA GLU A 287 6.17 -24.71 5.86
C GLU A 287 5.58 -24.98 7.24
N GLY A 288 6.10 -24.32 8.26
CA GLY A 288 5.64 -24.44 9.63
C GLY A 288 6.43 -23.53 10.57
N ARG A 289 5.86 -23.30 11.75
CA ARG A 289 6.59 -22.70 12.89
C ARG A 289 7.27 -23.83 13.64
N TYR A 290 8.58 -23.77 13.79
CA TYR A 290 9.41 -24.76 14.49
C TYR A 290 10.02 -24.12 15.72
#